data_b24b7050c33cd653031925531a39a8eb
#
_entry.id   b24b7050c33cd653031925531a39a8eb
#
_cell.length_a   1.000
_cell.length_b   1.000
_cell.length_c   1.000
_cell.angle_alpha   90.00
_cell.angle_beta   90.00
_cell.angle_gamma   90.00
#
_symmetry.space_group_name_H-M   'P 1'
#
loop_
_entity.id
_entity.type
_entity.pdbx_description
1 polymer ?
#
loop_
_entity_poly.entity_id
_entity_poly.type
_entity_poly.pdbx_seq_one_letter_code
_entity_poly.pdbx_strand_id
1 'polypeptide(L)'
;ATTSKAKDKEYQQLFKPDYDLHILIMNVEAFSTKKGLEFAAKFLNCHKTLMAVDESTTIKTPTAKRTKSILNLGKHAKYRRILTGSPVTKSPLDLYTQCGFLDEELLGFSSFYTFRNRYAVMVDRNFGGRRVQIPAGYRRLDELSEILKKFSDRVLKQDCLDLPEKTYVERQIELTEEQKKTYATMKSAALAQLNGKMATAPHVLTQLMRLHQITCGHLKNDDDTITEIKNNRIDALLEVLEEIEGKAIIWANYVYDIKRIVNAISKKYGQDSIVQYYGAIQAEHRQKNIEAFQDPDSKVRFFVGNPQTGGYGITLTAANNVIYYSNGYDLEKRLQSEDRAHRIGQKKAVTYVDLIAPKTVDEKIRKALRKKINIATEIMGEELREWI
;
A
#
# COMPACT_ATOMS: atom_id res chain seq x y z
N ALA A 1 12.07 -16.44 16.46
CA ALA A 1 11.01 -17.33 16.95
C ALA A 1 11.65 -18.68 17.32
N THR A 2 11.61 -19.04 18.59
CA THR A 2 11.98 -20.37 19.07
C THR A 2 10.89 -21.34 18.61
N THR A 3 11.22 -22.19 17.66
CA THR A 3 10.34 -23.29 17.23
C THR A 3 10.27 -24.32 18.36
N SER A 4 9.07 -24.74 18.73
CA SER A 4 8.93 -25.87 19.65
C SER A 4 9.45 -27.16 18.98
N LYS A 5 9.95 -28.13 19.74
CA LYS A 5 10.42 -29.43 19.22
C LYS A 5 9.37 -30.13 18.33
N ALA A 6 8.08 -29.91 18.58
CA ALA A 6 6.98 -30.42 17.77
C ALA A 6 6.97 -29.81 16.37
N LYS A 7 7.13 -28.48 16.24
CA LYS A 7 7.23 -27.80 14.94
C LYS A 7 8.46 -28.23 14.15
N ASP A 8 9.59 -28.48 14.81
CA ASP A 8 10.79 -28.95 14.14
C ASP A 8 10.55 -30.36 13.52
N LYS A 9 9.77 -31.21 14.17
CA LYS A 9 9.40 -32.56 13.67
C LYS A 9 8.46 -32.44 12.45
N GLU A 10 7.47 -31.55 12.48
CA GLU A 10 6.59 -31.26 11.33
C GLU A 10 7.39 -30.72 10.14
N TYR A 11 8.33 -29.77 10.36
CA TYR A 11 9.17 -29.25 9.29
C TYR A 11 10.07 -30.32 8.66
N GLN A 12 10.50 -31.37 9.40
CA GLN A 12 11.26 -32.47 8.81
C GLN A 12 10.44 -33.32 7.82
N GLN A 13 9.12 -33.37 7.98
CA GLN A 13 8.24 -34.08 7.04
C GLN A 13 8.21 -33.44 5.65
N LEU A 14 8.42 -32.10 5.53
CA LEU A 14 8.50 -31.40 4.25
C LEU A 14 9.63 -31.87 3.35
N PHE A 15 10.63 -32.56 3.91
CA PHE A 15 11.81 -33.03 3.18
C PHE A 15 11.82 -34.54 2.93
N LYS A 16 10.76 -35.25 3.33
CA LYS A 16 10.60 -36.68 3.10
C LYS A 16 9.78 -36.94 1.84
N PRO A 17 10.03 -38.01 1.10
CA PRO A 17 9.29 -38.36 -0.13
C PRO A 17 7.92 -39.04 0.14
N ASP A 18 7.38 -38.89 1.33
CA ASP A 18 6.22 -39.68 1.80
C ASP A 18 4.85 -39.16 1.32
N TYR A 19 4.81 -38.04 0.59
CA TYR A 19 3.58 -37.41 0.11
C TYR A 19 3.67 -37.06 -1.39
N ASP A 20 2.54 -37.14 -2.09
CA ASP A 20 2.44 -36.79 -3.51
C ASP A 20 2.60 -35.29 -3.76
N LEU A 21 2.27 -34.45 -2.77
CA LEU A 21 2.36 -32.99 -2.82
C LEU A 21 2.89 -32.40 -1.54
N HIS A 22 3.94 -31.59 -1.65
CA HIS A 22 4.46 -30.77 -0.55
C HIS A 22 4.23 -29.30 -0.84
N ILE A 23 3.63 -28.57 0.11
CA ILE A 23 3.40 -27.14 0.01
C ILE A 23 4.17 -26.44 1.12
N LEU A 24 5.11 -25.55 0.72
CA LEU A 24 5.84 -24.67 1.63
C LEU A 24 5.36 -23.24 1.44
N ILE A 25 4.74 -22.67 2.50
CA ILE A 25 4.31 -21.27 2.51
C ILE A 25 5.26 -20.47 3.39
N MET A 26 5.87 -19.43 2.83
CA MET A 26 6.80 -18.56 3.53
C MET A 26 6.44 -17.10 3.34
N ASN A 27 6.63 -16.30 4.39
CA ASN A 27 6.55 -14.84 4.27
C ASN A 27 7.77 -14.33 3.46
N VAL A 28 7.52 -13.38 2.56
CA VAL A 28 8.56 -12.74 1.72
C VAL A 28 9.70 -12.14 2.57
N GLU A 29 9.40 -11.63 3.76
CA GLU A 29 10.41 -11.09 4.68
C GLU A 29 11.41 -12.15 5.18
N ALA A 30 11.03 -13.42 5.23
CA ALA A 30 11.92 -14.52 5.63
C ALA A 30 13.13 -14.63 4.71
N PHE A 31 12.99 -14.25 3.43
CA PHE A 31 14.08 -14.26 2.43
C PHE A 31 15.13 -13.14 2.65
N SER A 32 14.93 -12.28 3.63
CA SER A 32 15.97 -11.34 4.11
C SER A 32 16.84 -11.94 5.20
N THR A 33 16.49 -13.12 5.74
CA THR A 33 17.18 -13.79 6.84
C THR A 33 17.97 -15.02 6.34
N LYS A 34 19.10 -15.33 7.00
CA LYS A 34 19.91 -16.51 6.68
C LYS A 34 19.11 -17.81 6.84
N LYS A 35 18.40 -17.95 7.98
CA LYS A 35 17.59 -19.15 8.27
C LYS A 35 16.48 -19.39 7.24
N GLY A 36 15.79 -18.33 6.81
CA GLY A 36 14.75 -18.44 5.79
C GLY A 36 15.31 -18.86 4.43
N LEU A 37 16.46 -18.32 4.04
CA LEU A 37 17.14 -18.69 2.80
C LEU A 37 17.59 -20.15 2.79
N GLU A 38 18.24 -20.60 3.86
CA GLU A 38 18.71 -21.99 4.01
C GLU A 38 17.55 -22.99 3.95
N PHE A 39 16.43 -22.64 4.60
CA PHE A 39 15.23 -23.48 4.62
C PHE A 39 14.59 -23.58 3.22
N ALA A 40 14.42 -22.47 2.52
CA ALA A 40 13.86 -22.43 1.18
C ALA A 40 14.78 -23.16 0.18
N ALA A 41 16.09 -22.95 0.24
CA ALA A 41 17.08 -23.64 -0.61
C ALA A 41 17.04 -25.16 -0.41
N LYS A 42 16.94 -25.61 0.84
CA LYS A 42 16.81 -27.05 1.14
C LYS A 42 15.55 -27.64 0.50
N PHE A 43 14.41 -26.95 0.59
CA PHE A 43 13.16 -27.40 -0.02
C PHE A 43 13.25 -27.47 -1.56
N LEU A 44 13.81 -26.45 -2.20
CA LEU A 44 14.00 -26.39 -3.64
C LEU A 44 14.95 -27.47 -4.16
N ASN A 45 15.96 -27.85 -3.37
CA ASN A 45 16.90 -28.91 -3.75
C ASN A 45 16.33 -30.31 -3.56
N CYS A 46 15.35 -30.52 -2.66
CA CYS A 46 14.73 -31.82 -2.43
C CYS A 46 13.58 -32.12 -3.38
N HIS A 47 12.95 -31.10 -3.98
CA HIS A 47 11.72 -31.26 -4.73
C HIS A 47 11.76 -30.56 -6.10
N LYS A 48 11.12 -31.17 -7.10
CA LYS A 48 10.81 -30.49 -8.37
C LYS A 48 9.68 -29.49 -8.13
N THR A 49 10.00 -28.21 -8.00
CA THR A 49 9.13 -27.20 -7.40
C THR A 49 8.56 -26.23 -8.43
N LEU A 50 7.30 -25.82 -8.23
CA LEU A 50 6.73 -24.58 -8.71
C LEU A 50 6.92 -23.54 -7.59
N MET A 51 7.67 -22.47 -7.85
CA MET A 51 7.80 -21.34 -6.94
C MET A 51 6.87 -20.21 -7.39
N ALA A 52 5.90 -19.87 -6.56
CA ALA A 52 4.97 -18.77 -6.79
C ALA A 52 5.24 -17.63 -5.82
N VAL A 53 5.26 -16.39 -6.33
CA VAL A 53 5.34 -15.17 -5.51
C VAL A 53 4.01 -14.45 -5.59
N ASP A 54 3.26 -14.51 -4.51
CA ASP A 54 2.03 -13.72 -4.36
C ASP A 54 2.39 -12.28 -3.97
N GLU A 55 1.59 -11.31 -4.41
CA GLU A 55 1.87 -9.88 -4.31
C GLU A 55 3.30 -9.56 -4.78
N SER A 56 3.61 -9.91 -6.04
CA SER A 56 4.96 -9.79 -6.60
C SER A 56 5.54 -8.37 -6.59
N THR A 57 4.73 -7.34 -6.35
CA THR A 57 5.21 -5.98 -6.06
C THR A 57 6.16 -5.92 -4.88
N THR A 58 6.15 -6.90 -3.98
CA THR A 58 7.10 -7.03 -2.87
C THR A 58 8.54 -7.23 -3.33
N ILE A 59 8.76 -7.69 -4.56
CA ILE A 59 10.09 -7.91 -5.19
C ILE A 59 10.40 -6.89 -6.28
N LYS A 60 9.66 -5.78 -6.41
CA LYS A 60 9.86 -4.76 -7.46
C LYS A 60 11.16 -3.96 -7.36
N THR A 61 11.85 -3.96 -6.21
CA THR A 61 13.05 -3.16 -5.96
C THR A 61 14.31 -3.99 -6.22
N PRO A 62 15.11 -3.72 -7.27
CA PRO A 62 16.27 -4.56 -7.65
C PRO A 62 17.36 -4.66 -6.58
N THR A 63 17.52 -3.59 -5.78
CA THR A 63 18.57 -3.50 -4.76
C THR A 63 18.21 -4.15 -3.43
N ALA A 64 16.92 -4.46 -3.21
CA ALA A 64 16.45 -5.02 -1.95
C ALA A 64 17.02 -6.45 -1.74
N LYS A 65 17.47 -6.74 -0.51
CA LYS A 65 18.05 -8.04 -0.15
C LYS A 65 17.10 -9.20 -0.46
N ARG A 66 15.82 -9.07 -0.05
CA ARG A 66 14.79 -10.08 -0.33
C ARG A 66 14.58 -10.33 -1.82
N THR A 67 14.58 -9.27 -2.65
CA THR A 67 14.45 -9.38 -4.11
C THR A 67 15.57 -10.21 -4.71
N LYS A 68 16.83 -9.85 -4.40
CA LYS A 68 18.00 -10.60 -4.86
C LYS A 68 17.96 -12.06 -4.43
N SER A 69 17.55 -12.31 -3.19
CA SER A 69 17.45 -13.66 -2.64
C SER A 69 16.38 -14.48 -3.35
N ILE A 70 15.20 -13.91 -3.57
CA ILE A 70 14.09 -14.61 -4.26
C ILE A 70 14.42 -14.88 -5.73
N LEU A 71 15.03 -13.92 -6.44
CA LEU A 71 15.50 -14.11 -7.81
C LEU A 71 16.52 -15.25 -7.89
N ASN A 72 17.51 -15.28 -6.99
CA ASN A 72 18.52 -16.35 -6.98
C ASN A 72 17.92 -17.72 -6.67
N LEU A 73 17.05 -17.82 -5.66
CA LEU A 73 16.37 -19.06 -5.31
C LEU A 73 15.42 -19.52 -6.40
N GLY A 74 14.75 -18.60 -7.09
CA GLY A 74 13.87 -18.89 -8.21
C GLY A 74 14.56 -19.68 -9.34
N LYS A 75 15.87 -19.49 -9.53
CA LYS A 75 16.66 -20.24 -10.54
C LYS A 75 16.72 -21.74 -10.25
N HIS A 76 16.52 -22.15 -9.00
CA HIS A 76 16.49 -23.57 -8.60
C HIS A 76 15.10 -24.19 -8.72
N ALA A 77 14.04 -23.37 -8.89
CA ALA A 77 12.70 -23.87 -9.13
C ALA A 77 12.51 -24.23 -10.61
N LYS A 78 11.84 -25.36 -10.88
CA LYS A 78 11.56 -25.78 -12.25
C LYS A 78 10.54 -24.89 -12.94
N TYR A 79 9.55 -24.42 -12.18
CA TYR A 79 8.50 -23.55 -12.68
C TYR A 79 8.40 -22.31 -11.78
N ARG A 80 8.07 -21.19 -12.37
CA ARG A 80 7.93 -19.90 -11.65
C ARG A 80 6.64 -19.21 -12.04
N ARG A 81 5.98 -18.58 -11.07
CA ARG A 81 4.78 -17.76 -11.27
C ARG A 81 4.83 -16.53 -10.38
N ILE A 82 4.24 -15.46 -10.84
CA ILE A 82 3.94 -14.28 -10.03
C ILE A 82 2.45 -13.99 -10.08
N LEU A 83 1.93 -13.49 -8.99
CA LEU A 83 0.54 -13.09 -8.84
C LEU A 83 0.53 -11.67 -8.28
N THR A 84 -0.26 -10.79 -8.87
CA THR A 84 -0.44 -9.43 -8.35
C THR A 84 -1.67 -8.78 -8.97
N GLY A 85 -2.41 -8.03 -8.19
CA GLY A 85 -3.52 -7.21 -8.68
C GLY A 85 -3.07 -5.92 -9.38
N SER A 86 -1.83 -5.46 -9.14
CA SER A 86 -1.31 -4.20 -9.69
C SER A 86 0.22 -4.28 -9.84
N PRO A 87 0.76 -4.79 -10.93
CA PRO A 87 2.21 -4.98 -11.11
C PRO A 87 2.99 -3.66 -11.22
N VAL A 88 2.31 -2.58 -11.61
CA VAL A 88 2.86 -1.24 -11.74
C VAL A 88 2.22 -0.33 -10.69
N THR A 89 2.94 -0.02 -9.62
CA THR A 89 2.43 0.78 -8.50
C THR A 89 3.16 2.10 -8.29
N LYS A 90 4.41 2.17 -8.71
CA LYS A 90 5.22 3.41 -8.67
C LYS A 90 5.62 3.88 -10.05
N SER A 91 6.08 2.94 -10.86
CA SER A 91 6.61 3.23 -12.18
C SER A 91 6.67 1.98 -13.06
N PRO A 92 6.81 2.12 -14.39
CA PRO A 92 7.07 0.99 -15.29
C PRO A 92 8.28 0.16 -14.90
N LEU A 93 9.22 0.77 -14.17
CA LEU A 93 10.45 0.10 -13.73
C LEU A 93 10.20 -0.97 -12.68
N ASP A 94 9.03 -0.97 -12.03
CA ASP A 94 8.59 -1.98 -11.09
C ASP A 94 8.52 -3.39 -11.74
N LEU A 95 8.36 -3.46 -13.06
CA LEU A 95 8.22 -4.71 -13.81
C LEU A 95 9.54 -5.48 -13.99
N TYR A 96 10.68 -4.80 -13.98
CA TYR A 96 11.95 -5.42 -14.33
C TYR A 96 12.28 -6.66 -13.49
N THR A 97 12.23 -6.54 -12.17
CA THR A 97 12.55 -7.66 -11.28
C THR A 97 11.40 -8.66 -11.14
N GLN A 98 10.17 -8.23 -11.30
CA GLN A 98 9.01 -9.12 -11.29
C GLN A 98 9.06 -10.07 -12.49
N CYS A 99 9.28 -9.53 -13.70
CA CYS A 99 9.45 -10.34 -14.91
C CYS A 99 10.75 -11.16 -14.87
N GLY A 100 11.85 -10.58 -14.37
CA GLY A 100 13.12 -11.27 -14.21
C GLY A 100 13.07 -12.47 -13.24
N PHE A 101 12.10 -12.51 -12.31
CA PHE A 101 11.84 -13.70 -11.51
C PHE A 101 11.25 -14.84 -12.36
N LEU A 102 10.42 -14.54 -13.34
CA LEU A 102 9.87 -15.55 -14.26
C LEU A 102 10.97 -16.06 -15.21
N ASP A 103 11.61 -15.13 -15.92
CA ASP A 103 12.75 -15.37 -16.78
C ASP A 103 13.50 -14.05 -17.02
N GLU A 104 14.82 -14.08 -16.96
CA GLU A 104 15.68 -12.90 -17.13
C GLU A 104 15.61 -12.32 -18.55
N GLU A 105 15.24 -13.13 -19.54
CA GLU A 105 15.18 -12.76 -20.97
C GLU A 105 13.80 -12.21 -21.41
N LEU A 106 12.74 -12.39 -20.61
CA LEU A 106 11.36 -12.03 -20.98
C LEU A 106 11.19 -10.59 -21.47
N LEU A 107 11.89 -9.65 -20.87
CA LEU A 107 11.83 -8.24 -21.25
C LEU A 107 12.84 -7.86 -22.33
N GLY A 108 13.77 -8.74 -22.69
CA GLY A 108 14.82 -8.50 -23.70
C GLY A 108 15.92 -7.52 -23.26
N PHE A 109 16.15 -7.37 -21.96
CA PHE A 109 17.16 -6.45 -21.42
C PHE A 109 18.14 -7.14 -20.48
N SER A 110 19.43 -7.03 -20.78
CA SER A 110 20.51 -7.63 -19.98
C SER A 110 20.72 -6.97 -18.62
N SER A 111 20.22 -5.76 -18.38
CA SER A 111 20.37 -5.06 -17.10
C SER A 111 19.21 -4.11 -16.80
N PHE A 112 19.02 -3.84 -15.50
CA PHE A 112 18.07 -2.83 -15.07
C PHE A 112 18.35 -1.44 -15.67
N TYR A 113 19.61 -1.08 -15.87
CA TYR A 113 19.97 0.24 -16.41
C TYR A 113 19.58 0.37 -17.88
N THR A 114 19.75 -0.66 -18.69
CA THR A 114 19.31 -0.67 -20.11
C THR A 114 17.79 -0.59 -20.21
N PHE A 115 17.07 -1.35 -19.40
CA PHE A 115 15.62 -1.28 -19.27
C PHE A 115 15.15 0.12 -18.84
N ARG A 116 15.75 0.67 -17.78
CA ARG A 116 15.44 2.03 -17.30
C ARG A 116 15.65 3.06 -18.39
N ASN A 117 16.78 3.04 -19.08
CA ASN A 117 17.09 4.01 -20.14
C ASN A 117 16.17 3.87 -21.36
N ARG A 118 15.58 2.71 -21.61
CA ARG A 118 14.58 2.50 -22.66
C ARG A 118 13.26 3.17 -22.33
N TYR A 119 12.79 3.01 -21.10
CA TYR A 119 11.41 3.36 -20.69
C TYR A 119 11.31 4.60 -19.82
N ALA A 120 12.39 5.11 -19.25
CA ALA A 120 12.39 6.32 -18.42
C ALA A 120 13.17 7.45 -19.06
N VAL A 121 12.63 8.68 -18.93
CA VAL A 121 13.33 9.91 -19.23
C VAL A 121 14.02 10.37 -17.94
N MET A 122 15.35 10.26 -17.92
CA MET A 122 16.15 10.59 -16.74
C MET A 122 16.61 12.04 -16.77
N VAL A 123 16.54 12.72 -15.65
CA VAL A 123 17.07 14.07 -15.45
C VAL A 123 18.01 14.10 -14.25
N ASP A 124 19.04 14.89 -14.36
CA ASP A 124 19.97 15.11 -13.26
C ASP A 124 19.38 16.12 -12.29
N ARG A 125 19.37 15.78 -11.02
CA ARG A 125 19.02 16.68 -9.91
C ARG A 125 20.17 16.72 -8.92
N ASN A 126 20.45 17.92 -8.43
CA ASN A 126 21.47 18.11 -7.41
C ASN A 126 20.80 18.17 -6.04
N PHE A 127 21.10 17.21 -5.19
CA PHE A 127 20.65 17.14 -3.78
C PHE A 127 21.88 17.24 -2.86
N GLY A 128 22.05 18.38 -2.20
CA GLY A 128 23.12 18.57 -1.24
C GLY A 128 24.54 18.35 -1.81
N GLY A 129 24.81 18.80 -3.06
CA GLY A 129 26.09 18.60 -3.75
C GLY A 129 26.24 17.25 -4.45
N ARG A 130 25.33 16.31 -4.27
CA ARG A 130 25.28 15.03 -5.00
C ARG A 130 24.38 15.13 -6.22
N ARG A 131 24.94 14.82 -7.39
CA ARG A 131 24.17 14.64 -8.63
C ARG A 131 23.49 13.28 -8.61
N VAL A 132 22.14 13.27 -8.70
CA VAL A 132 21.32 12.07 -8.69
C VAL A 132 20.42 12.09 -9.90
N GLN A 133 20.40 10.98 -10.65
CA GLN A 133 19.46 10.80 -11.76
C GLN A 133 18.10 10.35 -11.24
N ILE A 134 17.06 11.10 -11.58
CA ILE A 134 15.68 10.75 -11.26
C ILE A 134 14.83 10.70 -12.53
N PRO A 135 13.80 9.83 -12.59
CA PRO A 135 12.89 9.82 -13.72
C PRO A 135 12.01 11.08 -13.69
N ALA A 136 12.01 11.84 -14.79
CA ALA A 136 11.10 12.97 -15.04
C ALA A 136 9.82 12.52 -15.74
N GLY A 137 9.87 11.41 -16.47
CA GLY A 137 8.75 10.83 -17.19
C GLY A 137 9.07 9.44 -17.71
N TYR A 138 8.09 8.86 -18.40
CA TYR A 138 8.22 7.55 -19.02
C TYR A 138 7.84 7.65 -20.50
N ARG A 139 8.28 6.68 -21.28
CA ARG A 139 8.09 6.64 -22.73
C ARG A 139 7.96 5.21 -23.21
N ARG A 140 7.39 4.98 -24.40
CA ARG A 140 7.24 3.67 -25.05
C ARG A 140 6.47 2.67 -24.20
N LEU A 141 5.44 3.13 -23.51
CA LEU A 141 4.65 2.29 -22.60
C LEU A 141 3.77 1.30 -23.36
N ASP A 142 3.37 1.64 -24.57
CA ASP A 142 2.73 0.79 -25.57
C ASP A 142 3.60 -0.42 -25.93
N GLU A 143 4.89 -0.19 -26.27
CA GLU A 143 5.87 -1.24 -26.53
C GLU A 143 5.98 -2.20 -25.34
N LEU A 144 6.07 -1.67 -24.13
CA LEU A 144 6.14 -2.47 -22.90
C LEU A 144 4.87 -3.28 -22.66
N SER A 145 3.70 -2.68 -22.93
CA SER A 145 2.41 -3.37 -22.86
C SER A 145 2.35 -4.57 -23.81
N GLU A 146 2.78 -4.40 -25.06
CA GLU A 146 2.81 -5.48 -26.04
C GLU A 146 3.77 -6.62 -25.67
N ILE A 147 4.88 -6.29 -25.01
CA ILE A 147 5.79 -7.31 -24.48
C ILE A 147 5.11 -8.12 -23.38
N LEU A 148 4.45 -7.45 -22.44
CA LEU A 148 3.78 -8.10 -21.30
C LEU A 148 2.65 -9.04 -21.77
N LYS A 149 1.85 -8.66 -22.75
CA LYS A 149 0.77 -9.50 -23.31
C LYS A 149 1.22 -10.87 -23.79
N LYS A 150 2.50 -11.05 -24.15
CA LYS A 150 3.01 -12.31 -24.67
C LYS A 150 3.13 -13.42 -23.61
N PHE A 151 3.24 -13.06 -22.33
CA PHE A 151 3.49 -14.03 -21.25
C PHE A 151 2.68 -13.79 -19.98
N SER A 152 1.86 -12.74 -19.94
CA SER A 152 0.97 -12.45 -18.82
C SER A 152 -0.49 -12.64 -19.22
N ASP A 153 -1.26 -13.15 -18.29
CA ASP A 153 -2.71 -13.22 -18.37
C ASP A 153 -3.31 -12.27 -17.36
N ARG A 154 -4.42 -11.64 -17.73
CA ARG A 154 -5.08 -10.63 -16.91
C ARG A 154 -6.58 -10.83 -16.89
N VAL A 155 -7.10 -10.90 -15.70
CA VAL A 155 -8.54 -11.00 -15.44
C VAL A 155 -8.99 -9.73 -14.71
N LEU A 156 -9.91 -8.99 -15.32
CA LEU A 156 -10.50 -7.81 -14.71
C LEU A 156 -11.69 -8.20 -13.83
N LYS A 157 -11.86 -7.51 -12.72
CA LYS A 157 -13.02 -7.74 -11.83
C LYS A 157 -14.34 -7.54 -12.56
N GLN A 158 -14.43 -6.52 -13.41
CA GLN A 158 -15.64 -6.24 -14.20
C GLN A 158 -15.99 -7.32 -15.22
N ASP A 159 -15.01 -8.14 -15.66
CA ASP A 159 -15.25 -9.19 -16.64
C ASP A 159 -15.70 -10.51 -15.98
N CYS A 160 -15.49 -10.64 -14.67
CA CYS A 160 -15.71 -11.90 -13.94
C CYS A 160 -16.67 -11.77 -12.76
N LEU A 161 -16.92 -10.55 -12.29
CA LEU A 161 -17.72 -10.30 -11.10
C LEU A 161 -18.76 -9.22 -11.38
N ASP A 162 -20.00 -9.52 -11.04
CA ASP A 162 -21.07 -8.52 -10.95
C ASP A 162 -20.94 -7.78 -9.62
N LEU A 163 -20.14 -6.72 -9.62
CA LEU A 163 -19.93 -5.89 -8.45
C LEU A 163 -20.64 -4.55 -8.61
N PRO A 164 -21.22 -4.01 -7.52
CA PRO A 164 -21.87 -2.70 -7.54
C PRO A 164 -20.90 -1.59 -7.95
N GLU A 165 -21.45 -0.45 -8.35
CA GLU A 165 -20.64 0.72 -8.74
C GLU A 165 -19.82 1.30 -7.59
N LYS A 166 -18.72 1.96 -7.96
CA LYS A 166 -17.89 2.76 -7.08
C LYS A 166 -18.18 4.24 -7.31
N THR A 167 -18.41 4.98 -6.24
CA THR A 167 -18.59 6.43 -6.27
C THR A 167 -17.45 7.09 -5.47
N TYR A 168 -16.88 8.16 -6.01
CA TYR A 168 -15.80 8.89 -5.36
C TYR A 168 -16.23 10.33 -5.07
N VAL A 169 -16.06 10.75 -3.82
CA VAL A 169 -16.47 12.05 -3.32
C VAL A 169 -15.30 12.70 -2.59
N GLU A 170 -15.13 14.01 -2.78
CA GLU A 170 -14.18 14.81 -2.01
C GLU A 170 -14.91 15.70 -1.02
N ARG A 171 -14.50 15.63 0.24
CA ARG A 171 -14.91 16.59 1.26
C ARG A 171 -13.75 17.53 1.55
N GLN A 172 -13.89 18.78 1.15
CA GLN A 172 -12.89 19.81 1.43
C GLN A 172 -12.96 20.25 2.89
N ILE A 173 -11.77 20.40 3.50
CA ILE A 173 -11.62 20.81 4.90
C ILE A 173 -10.79 22.08 4.94
N GLU A 174 -11.35 23.14 5.50
CA GLU A 174 -10.60 24.36 5.72
C GLU A 174 -9.64 24.20 6.90
N LEU A 175 -8.38 24.59 6.68
CA LEU A 175 -7.41 24.69 7.76
C LEU A 175 -7.77 25.82 8.72
N THR A 176 -7.60 25.58 10.01
CA THR A 176 -7.68 26.66 11.02
C THR A 176 -6.54 27.68 10.84
N GLU A 177 -6.67 28.86 11.41
CA GLU A 177 -5.59 29.87 11.33
C GLU A 177 -4.28 29.38 11.98
N GLU A 178 -4.38 28.61 13.06
CA GLU A 178 -3.22 27.96 13.68
C GLU A 178 -2.54 26.98 12.71
N GLN A 179 -3.32 26.11 12.04
CA GLN A 179 -2.78 25.19 11.05
C GLN A 179 -2.16 25.93 9.86
N LYS A 180 -2.81 26.99 9.33
CA LYS A 180 -2.29 27.79 8.21
C LYS A 180 -0.94 28.40 8.56
N LYS A 181 -0.82 29.00 9.75
CA LYS A 181 0.42 29.61 10.25
C LYS A 181 1.53 28.55 10.41
N THR A 182 1.23 27.46 11.11
CA THR A 182 2.19 26.35 11.34
C THR A 182 2.63 25.71 10.03
N TYR A 183 1.69 25.48 9.11
CA TYR A 183 1.95 24.92 7.80
C TYR A 183 2.86 25.84 6.95
N ALA A 184 2.58 27.14 6.92
CA ALA A 184 3.38 28.13 6.20
C ALA A 184 4.81 28.21 6.75
N THR A 185 4.98 28.24 8.06
CA THR A 185 6.29 28.23 8.72
C THR A 185 7.07 26.96 8.39
N MET A 186 6.46 25.79 8.51
CA MET A 186 7.09 24.51 8.18
C MET A 186 7.48 24.43 6.70
N LYS A 187 6.59 24.89 5.81
CA LYS A 187 6.84 24.93 4.37
C LYS A 187 8.00 25.87 4.01
N SER A 188 8.07 27.05 4.62
CA SER A 188 9.17 27.99 4.41
C SER A 188 10.50 27.45 4.90
N ALA A 189 10.55 26.83 6.07
CA ALA A 189 11.72 26.16 6.60
C ALA A 189 12.21 25.01 5.69
N ALA A 190 11.28 24.19 5.19
CA ALA A 190 11.58 23.11 4.24
C ALA A 190 12.18 23.67 2.93
N LEU A 191 11.61 24.74 2.38
CA LEU A 191 12.13 25.39 1.16
C LEU A 191 13.49 26.02 1.39
N ALA A 192 13.73 26.68 2.53
CA ALA A 192 15.02 27.23 2.87
C ALA A 192 16.12 26.16 2.96
N GLN A 193 15.83 25.01 3.57
CA GLN A 193 16.74 23.86 3.63
C GLN A 193 17.04 23.31 2.22
N LEU A 194 16.05 23.22 1.35
CA LEU A 194 16.21 22.79 -0.05
C LEU A 194 17.11 23.74 -0.83
N ASN A 195 16.91 25.04 -0.69
CA ASN A 195 17.70 26.09 -1.38
C ASN A 195 19.13 26.19 -0.82
N GLY A 196 19.34 25.91 0.47
CA GLY A 196 20.64 25.92 1.14
C GLY A 196 21.56 24.74 0.82
N LYS A 197 21.24 23.87 -0.14
CA LYS A 197 22.00 22.67 -0.56
C LYS A 197 22.24 21.63 0.55
N MET A 198 21.57 21.74 1.69
CA MET A 198 21.73 20.81 2.83
C MET A 198 20.67 19.70 2.90
N ALA A 199 19.67 19.70 2.02
CA ALA A 199 18.59 18.74 2.09
C ALA A 199 18.95 17.42 1.39
N THR A 200 19.00 16.34 2.16
CA THR A 200 19.02 14.97 1.64
C THR A 200 17.60 14.47 1.33
N ALA A 201 17.46 13.43 0.52
CA ALA A 201 16.16 12.83 0.21
C ALA A 201 15.35 12.40 1.48
N PRO A 202 15.97 11.84 2.55
CA PRO A 202 15.28 11.58 3.82
C PRO A 202 14.72 12.85 4.47
N HIS A 203 15.45 13.96 4.45
CA HIS A 203 14.97 15.22 5.02
C HIS A 203 13.74 15.76 4.29
N VAL A 204 13.74 15.71 2.95
CA VAL A 204 12.57 16.12 2.15
C VAL A 204 11.35 15.28 2.49
N LEU A 205 11.53 13.96 2.61
CA LEU A 205 10.45 13.05 2.98
C LEU A 205 9.90 13.35 4.37
N THR A 206 10.77 13.59 5.34
CA THR A 206 10.39 13.96 6.70
C THR A 206 9.60 15.27 6.71
N GLN A 207 10.00 16.28 5.95
CA GLN A 207 9.28 17.54 5.86
C GLN A 207 7.88 17.36 5.23
N LEU A 208 7.76 16.55 4.19
CA LEU A 208 6.45 16.23 3.61
C LEU A 208 5.55 15.50 4.60
N MET A 209 6.10 14.59 5.40
CA MET A 209 5.35 13.90 6.47
C MET A 209 4.87 14.89 7.53
N ARG A 210 5.72 15.83 7.96
CA ARG A 210 5.35 16.86 8.95
C ARG A 210 4.26 17.80 8.41
N LEU A 211 4.36 18.24 7.16
CA LEU A 211 3.31 19.02 6.51
C LEU A 211 1.98 18.26 6.47
N HIS A 212 2.01 16.96 6.20
CA HIS A 212 0.82 16.13 6.22
C HIS A 212 0.26 15.91 7.64
N GLN A 213 1.10 15.75 8.64
CA GLN A 213 0.67 15.71 10.04
C GLN A 213 -0.02 17.01 10.46
N ILE A 214 0.49 18.17 10.04
CA ILE A 214 -0.15 19.48 10.32
C ILE A 214 -1.55 19.53 9.69
N THR A 215 -1.75 19.04 8.46
CA THR A 215 -3.09 18.98 7.86
C THR A 215 -4.03 18.04 8.62
N CYS A 216 -3.49 17.02 9.28
CA CYS A 216 -4.24 16.09 10.14
C CYS A 216 -4.48 16.64 11.57
N GLY A 217 -3.87 17.77 11.94
CA GLY A 217 -4.05 18.42 13.23
C GLY A 217 -3.14 17.94 14.35
N HIS A 218 -1.95 17.47 13.98
CA HIS A 218 -0.89 17.14 14.95
C HIS A 218 0.50 17.30 14.31
N LEU A 219 1.52 17.33 15.15
CA LEU A 219 2.93 17.32 14.73
C LEU A 219 3.70 16.41 15.68
N LYS A 220 4.44 15.44 15.12
CA LYS A 220 5.39 14.64 15.88
C LYS A 220 6.71 15.36 15.93
N ASN A 221 7.17 15.68 17.15
CA ASN A 221 8.42 16.37 17.42
C ASN A 221 9.62 15.40 17.33
N ASP A 222 10.85 15.95 17.38
CA ASP A 222 12.08 15.16 17.30
C ASP A 222 12.33 14.31 18.56
N ASP A 223 11.73 14.67 19.69
CA ASP A 223 11.75 13.94 20.96
C ASP A 223 10.63 12.88 21.07
N ASP A 224 10.00 12.54 19.95
CA ASP A 224 8.86 11.62 19.86
C ASP A 224 7.56 12.10 20.52
N THR A 225 7.54 13.28 21.14
CA THR A 225 6.29 13.87 21.65
C THR A 225 5.38 14.34 20.52
N ILE A 226 4.07 14.44 20.79
CA ILE A 226 3.09 14.91 19.81
C ILE A 226 2.50 16.22 20.29
N THR A 227 2.63 17.26 19.47
CA THR A 227 1.93 18.52 19.65
C THR A 227 0.60 18.48 18.92
N GLU A 228 -0.49 18.68 19.62
CA GLU A 228 -1.82 18.77 19.04
C GLU A 228 -2.04 20.18 18.47
N ILE A 229 -2.65 20.24 17.28
CA ILE A 229 -2.98 21.49 16.58
C ILE A 229 -4.49 21.49 16.36
N LYS A 230 -5.15 22.59 16.76
CA LYS A 230 -6.59 22.75 16.55
C LYS A 230 -6.91 22.59 15.05
N ASN A 231 -7.88 21.74 14.72
CA ASN A 231 -8.23 21.41 13.34
C ASN A 231 -9.72 21.08 13.21
N ASN A 232 -10.24 21.18 11.99
CA ASN A 232 -11.63 20.90 11.65
C ASN A 232 -11.84 19.48 11.08
N ARG A 233 -10.79 18.64 10.99
CA ARG A 233 -10.87 17.35 10.28
C ARG A 233 -11.71 16.32 11.02
N ILE A 234 -11.69 16.31 12.35
CA ILE A 234 -12.55 15.43 13.15
C ILE A 234 -14.01 15.82 12.99
N ASP A 235 -14.31 17.12 13.05
CA ASP A 235 -15.68 17.62 12.91
C ASP A 235 -16.22 17.28 11.51
N ALA A 236 -15.45 17.53 10.46
CA ALA A 236 -15.81 17.15 9.09
C ALA A 236 -15.99 15.62 8.92
N LEU A 237 -15.19 14.80 9.61
CA LEU A 237 -15.42 13.35 9.62
C LEU A 237 -16.78 13.03 10.28
N LEU A 238 -17.09 13.62 11.43
CA LEU A 238 -18.34 13.36 12.14
C LEU A 238 -19.55 13.82 11.34
N GLU A 239 -19.46 14.93 10.59
CA GLU A 239 -20.48 15.36 9.63
C GLU A 239 -20.72 14.33 8.55
N VAL A 240 -19.64 13.84 7.90
CA VAL A 240 -19.75 12.77 6.90
C VAL A 240 -20.39 11.50 7.47
N LEU A 241 -20.07 11.13 8.74
CA LEU A 241 -20.66 9.97 9.39
C LEU A 241 -22.16 10.15 9.74
N GLU A 242 -22.64 11.38 9.84
CA GLU A 242 -24.08 11.67 9.98
C GLU A 242 -24.83 11.59 8.66
N GLU A 243 -24.17 11.96 7.55
CA GLU A 243 -24.75 11.96 6.21
C GLU A 243 -24.90 10.55 5.62
N ILE A 244 -24.14 9.58 6.12
CA ILE A 244 -24.11 8.21 5.57
C ILE A 244 -24.96 7.23 6.37
N GLU A 245 -25.53 6.26 5.65
CA GLU A 245 -26.23 5.14 6.26
C GLU A 245 -25.36 3.88 6.27
N GLY A 246 -25.64 2.98 7.25
CA GLY A 246 -24.97 1.69 7.35
C GLY A 246 -23.58 1.75 7.99
N LYS A 247 -22.76 0.74 7.68
CA LYS A 247 -21.42 0.60 8.24
C LYS A 247 -20.39 1.35 7.41
N ALA A 248 -19.35 1.89 8.07
CA ALA A 248 -18.30 2.65 7.43
C ALA A 248 -16.91 2.19 7.85
N ILE A 249 -15.99 2.21 6.89
CA ILE A 249 -14.55 2.04 7.11
C ILE A 249 -13.90 3.42 7.09
N ILE A 250 -13.05 3.70 8.07
CA ILE A 250 -12.29 4.94 8.15
C ILE A 250 -10.80 4.60 8.12
N TRP A 251 -10.12 5.04 7.08
CA TRP A 251 -8.69 4.85 6.91
C TRP A 251 -7.90 6.08 7.33
N ALA A 252 -6.92 5.89 8.22
CA ALA A 252 -6.01 6.95 8.65
C ALA A 252 -4.54 6.44 8.65
N ASN A 253 -3.63 7.30 8.18
CA ASN A 253 -2.22 6.93 8.05
C ASN A 253 -1.47 6.88 9.39
N TYR A 254 -1.90 7.69 10.36
CA TYR A 254 -1.21 7.82 11.63
C TYR A 254 -1.99 7.17 12.77
N VAL A 255 -1.31 6.39 13.61
CA VAL A 255 -1.92 5.76 14.79
C VAL A 255 -2.49 6.79 15.75
N TYR A 256 -1.86 7.97 15.83
CA TYR A 256 -2.39 9.09 16.61
C TYR A 256 -3.78 9.52 16.15
N ASP A 257 -3.97 9.67 14.83
CA ASP A 257 -5.28 10.00 14.26
C ASP A 257 -6.31 8.91 14.52
N ILE A 258 -5.92 7.63 14.39
CA ILE A 258 -6.81 6.50 14.70
C ILE A 258 -7.36 6.62 16.12
N LYS A 259 -6.49 6.88 17.11
CA LYS A 259 -6.90 7.04 18.51
C LYS A 259 -7.85 8.24 18.71
N ARG A 260 -7.60 9.36 18.04
CA ARG A 260 -8.47 10.54 18.10
C ARG A 260 -9.84 10.28 17.47
N ILE A 261 -9.86 9.62 16.31
CA ILE A 261 -11.09 9.22 15.61
C ILE A 261 -11.90 8.27 16.49
N VAL A 262 -11.26 7.25 17.07
CA VAL A 262 -11.91 6.31 17.99
C VAL A 262 -12.55 7.04 19.17
N ASN A 263 -11.81 7.96 19.81
CA ASN A 263 -12.31 8.75 20.93
C ASN A 263 -13.52 9.61 20.52
N ALA A 264 -13.44 10.31 19.40
CA ALA A 264 -14.51 11.18 18.90
C ALA A 264 -15.79 10.38 18.55
N ILE A 265 -15.64 9.25 17.86
CA ILE A 265 -16.77 8.39 17.49
C ILE A 265 -17.36 7.72 18.73
N SER A 266 -16.54 7.19 19.64
CA SER A 266 -17.01 6.60 20.90
C SER A 266 -17.80 7.58 21.75
N LYS A 267 -17.38 8.85 21.79
CA LYS A 267 -18.08 9.90 22.50
C LYS A 267 -19.46 10.21 21.91
N LYS A 268 -19.58 10.17 20.58
CA LYS A 268 -20.83 10.54 19.87
C LYS A 268 -21.78 9.35 19.70
N TYR A 269 -21.27 8.16 19.40
CA TYR A 269 -22.06 6.99 19.03
C TYR A 269 -21.97 5.82 20.03
N GLY A 270 -21.16 5.94 21.09
CA GLY A 270 -20.91 4.89 22.07
C GLY A 270 -19.69 4.02 21.75
N GLN A 271 -19.08 3.46 22.80
CA GLN A 271 -17.86 2.63 22.67
C GLN A 271 -18.10 1.35 21.87
N ASP A 272 -19.28 0.77 21.94
CA ASP A 272 -19.64 -0.46 21.24
C ASP A 272 -19.87 -0.27 19.73
N SER A 273 -19.90 0.99 19.26
CA SER A 273 -20.16 1.32 17.85
C SER A 273 -18.93 1.21 16.96
N ILE A 274 -17.73 1.05 17.52
CA ILE A 274 -16.46 1.20 16.81
C ILE A 274 -15.45 0.12 17.16
N VAL A 275 -14.73 -0.36 16.16
CA VAL A 275 -13.56 -1.22 16.31
C VAL A 275 -12.35 -0.61 15.63
N GLN A 276 -11.16 -0.96 16.09
CA GLN A 276 -9.91 -0.42 15.59
C GLN A 276 -8.98 -1.52 15.05
N TYR A 277 -8.17 -1.18 14.01
CA TYR A 277 -7.33 -2.11 13.32
C TYR A 277 -6.00 -1.48 12.89
N TYR A 278 -4.93 -1.73 13.66
CA TYR A 278 -3.57 -1.27 13.33
C TYR A 278 -2.52 -2.19 13.95
N GLY A 279 -1.25 -2.03 13.56
CA GLY A 279 -0.18 -2.98 13.83
C GLY A 279 0.09 -3.31 15.31
N ALA A 280 -0.14 -2.37 16.24
CA ALA A 280 0.06 -2.61 17.68
C ALA A 280 -1.02 -3.48 18.34
N ILE A 281 -2.17 -3.70 17.67
CA ILE A 281 -3.23 -4.58 18.18
C ILE A 281 -2.83 -6.02 17.90
N GLN A 282 -2.97 -6.90 18.91
CA GLN A 282 -2.69 -8.32 18.79
C GLN A 282 -3.55 -8.98 17.69
N ALA A 283 -2.98 -9.98 17.01
CA ALA A 283 -3.63 -10.62 15.86
C ALA A 283 -5.01 -11.20 16.20
N GLU A 284 -5.16 -11.82 17.36
CA GLU A 284 -6.43 -12.41 17.83
C GLU A 284 -7.52 -11.33 18.03
N HIS A 285 -7.15 -10.18 18.62
CA HIS A 285 -8.09 -9.06 18.78
C HIS A 285 -8.45 -8.43 17.44
N ARG A 286 -7.49 -8.34 16.50
CA ARG A 286 -7.78 -7.88 15.15
C ARG A 286 -8.80 -8.75 14.44
N GLN A 287 -8.69 -10.07 14.59
CA GLN A 287 -9.64 -11.01 14.01
C GLN A 287 -11.04 -10.85 14.59
N LYS A 288 -11.16 -10.76 15.93
CA LYS A 288 -12.45 -10.49 16.61
C LYS A 288 -13.07 -9.17 16.17
N ASN A 289 -12.26 -8.13 15.94
CA ASN A 289 -12.74 -6.82 15.47
C ASN A 289 -13.31 -6.90 14.04
N ILE A 290 -12.70 -7.72 13.16
CA ILE A 290 -13.24 -7.98 11.82
C ILE A 290 -14.57 -8.71 11.92
N GLU A 291 -14.66 -9.78 12.70
CA GLU A 291 -15.86 -10.58 12.89
C GLU A 291 -17.01 -9.72 13.44
N ALA A 292 -16.76 -8.93 14.49
CA ALA A 292 -17.73 -8.01 15.06
C ALA A 292 -18.20 -6.95 14.06
N PHE A 293 -17.31 -6.46 13.18
CA PHE A 293 -17.70 -5.51 12.14
C PHE A 293 -18.51 -6.15 11.03
N GLN A 294 -18.20 -7.39 10.64
CA GLN A 294 -18.91 -8.11 9.58
C GLN A 294 -20.28 -8.65 10.03
N ASP A 295 -20.47 -8.87 11.32
CA ASP A 295 -21.73 -9.36 11.87
C ASP A 295 -22.85 -8.31 11.70
N PRO A 296 -23.94 -8.63 10.98
CA PRO A 296 -25.05 -7.69 10.73
C PRO A 296 -25.81 -7.33 12.03
N ASP A 297 -25.82 -8.19 13.03
CA ASP A 297 -26.53 -8.00 14.30
C ASP A 297 -25.67 -7.25 15.33
N SER A 298 -24.40 -7.02 15.04
CA SER A 298 -23.49 -6.29 15.91
C SER A 298 -23.78 -4.80 15.93
N LYS A 299 -23.63 -4.17 17.10
CA LYS A 299 -23.68 -2.71 17.29
C LYS A 299 -22.51 -1.97 16.62
N VAL A 300 -21.49 -2.71 16.21
CA VAL A 300 -20.30 -2.13 15.54
C VAL A 300 -20.69 -1.58 14.17
N ARG A 301 -20.67 -0.25 14.06
CA ARG A 301 -20.95 0.47 12.82
C ARG A 301 -19.68 0.97 12.12
N PHE A 302 -18.63 1.24 12.90
CA PHE A 302 -17.42 1.89 12.40
C PHE A 302 -16.18 1.01 12.57
N PHE A 303 -15.40 0.88 11.48
CA PHE A 303 -14.10 0.22 11.45
C PHE A 303 -13.03 1.26 11.18
N VAL A 304 -12.12 1.50 12.12
CA VAL A 304 -11.04 2.48 11.97
C VAL A 304 -9.70 1.79 11.90
N GLY A 305 -8.93 2.04 10.86
CA GLY A 305 -7.66 1.35 10.67
C GLY A 305 -6.62 2.10 9.87
N ASN A 306 -5.42 1.49 9.83
CA ASN A 306 -4.33 1.94 8.98
C ASN A 306 -4.34 1.13 7.68
N PRO A 307 -4.30 1.77 6.49
CA PRO A 307 -4.27 1.06 5.20
C PRO A 307 -3.11 0.09 5.05
N GLN A 308 -1.96 0.35 5.68
CA GLN A 308 -0.82 -0.56 5.65
C GLN A 308 -1.09 -1.89 6.35
N THR A 309 -1.81 -1.87 7.47
CA THR A 309 -2.17 -3.07 8.22
C THR A 309 -3.41 -3.74 7.64
N GLY A 310 -4.42 -2.95 7.26
CA GLY A 310 -5.70 -3.40 6.73
C GLY A 310 -5.68 -3.76 5.24
N GLY A 311 -4.62 -3.38 4.52
CA GLY A 311 -4.47 -3.63 3.08
C GLY A 311 -4.27 -5.10 2.71
N TYR A 312 -3.99 -6.01 3.66
CA TYR A 312 -3.72 -7.41 3.36
C TYR A 312 -4.78 -8.36 3.96
N GLY A 313 -5.37 -9.19 3.11
CA GLY A 313 -6.07 -10.42 3.50
C GLY A 313 -7.41 -10.29 4.24
N ILE A 314 -7.91 -9.09 4.54
CA ILE A 314 -9.18 -8.92 5.26
C ILE A 314 -10.35 -8.62 4.33
N THR A 315 -11.56 -8.99 4.74
CA THR A 315 -12.81 -8.72 4.04
C THR A 315 -13.68 -7.83 4.91
N LEU A 316 -14.17 -6.71 4.36
CA LEU A 316 -14.98 -5.73 5.07
C LEU A 316 -16.23 -5.33 4.25
N THR A 317 -16.87 -6.31 3.60
CA THR A 317 -18.02 -6.12 2.70
C THR A 317 -19.32 -5.71 3.42
N ALA A 318 -19.35 -5.74 4.74
CA ALA A 318 -20.44 -5.16 5.52
C ALA A 318 -20.54 -3.63 5.36
N ALA A 319 -19.42 -2.98 4.99
CA ALA A 319 -19.40 -1.53 4.72
C ALA A 319 -19.66 -1.23 3.25
N ASN A 320 -20.45 -0.19 3.01
CA ASN A 320 -20.62 0.44 1.71
C ASN A 320 -20.13 1.90 1.67
N ASN A 321 -19.54 2.38 2.78
CA ASN A 321 -18.90 3.68 2.86
C ASN A 321 -17.47 3.53 3.33
N VAL A 322 -16.53 4.17 2.63
CA VAL A 322 -15.09 4.13 2.94
C VAL A 322 -14.58 5.57 2.99
N ILE A 323 -14.15 6.03 4.16
CA ILE A 323 -13.68 7.39 4.37
C ILE A 323 -12.17 7.36 4.53
N TYR A 324 -11.46 8.13 3.72
CA TYR A 324 -10.04 8.39 3.87
C TYR A 324 -9.84 9.67 4.67
N TYR A 325 -9.66 9.51 5.98
CA TYR A 325 -9.31 10.61 6.86
C TYR A 325 -7.97 11.24 6.46
N SER A 326 -7.01 10.41 6.02
CA SER A 326 -5.76 10.85 5.43
C SER A 326 -5.24 9.83 4.41
N ASN A 327 -4.73 10.31 3.28
CA ASN A 327 -4.15 9.49 2.21
C ASN A 327 -2.62 9.43 2.29
N GLY A 328 -2.05 8.29 1.93
CA GLY A 328 -0.61 8.15 1.71
C GLY A 328 -0.24 8.26 0.23
N TYR A 329 1.07 8.37 -0.06
CA TYR A 329 1.60 8.36 -1.44
C TYR A 329 1.63 6.97 -2.09
N ASP A 330 1.19 5.92 -1.41
CA ASP A 330 1.28 4.55 -1.86
C ASP A 330 -0.01 4.10 -2.56
N LEU A 331 0.03 4.07 -3.90
CA LEU A 331 -1.11 3.65 -4.73
C LEU A 331 -1.54 2.22 -4.43
N GLU A 332 -0.59 1.30 -4.24
CA GLU A 332 -0.88 -0.10 -3.96
C GLU A 332 -1.73 -0.24 -2.68
N LYS A 333 -1.34 0.48 -1.62
CA LYS A 333 -2.10 0.49 -0.36
C LYS A 333 -3.49 1.11 -0.52
N ARG A 334 -3.59 2.15 -1.33
CA ARG A 334 -4.89 2.78 -1.64
C ARG A 334 -5.81 1.78 -2.32
N LEU A 335 -5.37 1.16 -3.41
CA LEU A 335 -6.16 0.18 -4.16
C LEU A 335 -6.52 -1.04 -3.32
N GLN A 336 -5.56 -1.60 -2.58
CA GLN A 336 -5.81 -2.72 -1.68
C GLN A 336 -6.82 -2.39 -0.59
N SER A 337 -6.78 -1.18 -0.02
CA SER A 337 -7.73 -0.76 1.01
C SER A 337 -9.14 -0.53 0.47
N GLU A 338 -9.28 -0.06 -0.77
CA GLU A 338 -10.57 0.02 -1.47
C GLU A 338 -11.18 -1.35 -1.68
N ASP A 339 -10.36 -2.30 -2.09
CA ASP A 339 -10.77 -3.69 -2.36
C ASP A 339 -11.17 -4.47 -1.09
N ARG A 340 -11.06 -3.90 0.10
CA ARG A 340 -11.61 -4.50 1.33
C ARG A 340 -13.13 -4.42 1.38
N ALA A 341 -13.71 -3.33 0.91
CA ALA A 341 -15.16 -3.13 0.82
C ALA A 341 -15.73 -3.59 -0.53
N HIS A 342 -15.03 -3.29 -1.64
CA HIS A 342 -15.47 -3.62 -3.00
C HIS A 342 -14.89 -4.95 -3.47
N ARG A 343 -15.51 -6.04 -3.02
CA ARG A 343 -15.07 -7.40 -3.34
C ARG A 343 -16.27 -8.35 -3.38
N ILE A 344 -16.05 -9.62 -3.76
CA ILE A 344 -17.07 -10.68 -3.78
C ILE A 344 -17.86 -10.68 -2.46
N GLY A 345 -19.19 -10.60 -2.58
CA GLY A 345 -20.12 -10.50 -1.46
C GLY A 345 -20.65 -9.08 -1.18
N GLN A 346 -20.09 -8.05 -1.83
CA GLN A 346 -20.64 -6.70 -1.77
C GLN A 346 -21.89 -6.60 -2.63
N LYS A 347 -23.01 -6.12 -2.06
CA LYS A 347 -24.32 -5.99 -2.71
C LYS A 347 -24.77 -4.55 -2.92
N LYS A 348 -24.05 -3.58 -2.34
CA LYS A 348 -24.38 -2.15 -2.39
C LYS A 348 -23.28 -1.37 -3.09
N ALA A 349 -23.65 -0.29 -3.80
CA ALA A 349 -22.68 0.66 -4.32
C ALA A 349 -21.77 1.15 -3.19
N VAL A 350 -20.47 1.24 -3.47
CA VAL A 350 -19.47 1.64 -2.47
C VAL A 350 -19.05 3.07 -2.71
N THR A 351 -19.28 3.92 -1.71
CA THR A 351 -18.87 5.33 -1.75
C THR A 351 -17.54 5.53 -1.02
N TYR A 352 -16.59 6.12 -1.73
CA TYR A 352 -15.27 6.50 -1.21
C TYR A 352 -15.24 8.00 -1.00
N VAL A 353 -15.00 8.43 0.23
CA VAL A 353 -14.94 9.85 0.61
C VAL A 353 -13.52 10.21 1.01
N ASP A 354 -12.89 11.13 0.28
CA ASP A 354 -11.57 11.66 0.60
C ASP A 354 -11.70 12.99 1.35
N LEU A 355 -11.16 13.06 2.58
CA LEU A 355 -11.05 14.31 3.33
C LEU A 355 -9.78 15.05 2.90
N ILE A 356 -9.91 16.22 2.31
CA ILE A 356 -8.81 16.96 1.67
C ILE A 356 -8.75 18.41 2.14
N ALA A 357 -7.60 18.83 2.63
CA ALA A 357 -7.31 20.26 2.85
C ALA A 357 -6.79 20.89 1.55
N PRO A 358 -7.53 21.83 0.92
CA PRO A 358 -7.13 22.46 -0.33
C PRO A 358 -5.81 23.24 -0.21
N LYS A 359 -5.05 23.31 -1.33
CA LYS A 359 -3.77 24.05 -1.43
C LYS A 359 -2.67 23.52 -0.50
N THR A 360 -2.78 22.27 -0.03
CA THR A 360 -1.83 21.62 0.85
C THR A 360 -1.17 20.39 0.22
N VAL A 361 -0.41 19.66 1.03
CA VAL A 361 0.18 18.38 0.66
C VAL A 361 -0.89 17.32 0.35
N ASP A 362 -2.10 17.42 0.89
CA ASP A 362 -3.21 16.49 0.60
C ASP A 362 -3.55 16.48 -0.90
N GLU A 363 -3.68 17.66 -1.52
CA GLU A 363 -3.89 17.73 -2.97
C GLU A 363 -2.70 17.16 -3.77
N LYS A 364 -1.47 17.34 -3.27
CA LYS A 364 -0.28 16.80 -3.93
C LYS A 364 -0.25 15.28 -3.87
N ILE A 365 -0.65 14.70 -2.74
CA ILE A 365 -0.80 13.25 -2.57
C ILE A 365 -1.82 12.74 -3.59
N ARG A 366 -3.00 13.35 -3.66
CA ARG A 366 -4.05 13.00 -4.61
C ARG A 366 -3.57 13.05 -6.06
N LYS A 367 -2.95 14.17 -6.48
CA LYS A 367 -2.39 14.32 -7.83
C LYS A 367 -1.32 13.26 -8.13
N ALA A 368 -0.50 12.90 -7.14
CA ALA A 368 0.52 11.87 -7.29
C ALA A 368 -0.10 10.47 -7.46
N LEU A 369 -1.16 10.15 -6.71
CA LEU A 369 -1.91 8.90 -6.86
C LEU A 369 -2.55 8.82 -8.24
N ARG A 370 -3.23 9.87 -8.70
CA ARG A 370 -3.84 9.94 -10.03
C ARG A 370 -2.82 9.75 -11.15
N LYS A 371 -1.66 10.42 -11.07
CA LYS A 371 -0.57 10.24 -12.04
C LYS A 371 -0.09 8.79 -12.13
N LYS A 372 0.03 8.11 -10.99
CA LYS A 372 0.46 6.70 -10.94
C LYS A 372 -0.58 5.77 -11.56
N ILE A 373 -1.86 6.04 -11.34
CA ILE A 373 -2.96 5.32 -11.98
C ILE A 373 -2.88 5.46 -13.48
N ASN A 374 -2.75 6.69 -13.99
CA ASN A 374 -2.68 6.94 -15.43
C ASN A 374 -1.53 6.16 -16.09
N ILE A 375 -0.36 6.10 -15.45
CA ILE A 375 0.78 5.31 -15.93
C ILE A 375 0.46 3.81 -15.90
N ALA A 376 -0.14 3.31 -14.84
CA ALA A 376 -0.53 1.91 -14.74
C ALA A 376 -1.57 1.55 -15.82
N THR A 377 -2.56 2.42 -16.02
CA THR A 377 -3.60 2.28 -17.05
C THR A 377 -3.00 2.20 -18.46
N GLU A 378 -2.07 3.10 -18.81
CA GLU A 378 -1.42 3.12 -20.13
C GLU A 378 -0.65 1.82 -20.40
N ILE A 379 0.07 1.29 -19.41
CA ILE A 379 0.83 0.03 -19.56
C ILE A 379 -0.08 -1.18 -19.60
N MET A 380 -1.11 -1.19 -18.76
CA MET A 380 -1.98 -2.35 -18.58
C MET A 380 -3.19 -2.33 -19.52
N GLY A 381 -3.40 -1.25 -20.29
CA GLY A 381 -4.55 -1.08 -21.20
C GLY A 381 -5.88 -0.93 -20.44
N GLU A 382 -5.87 -0.36 -19.25
CA GLU A 382 -7.10 -0.04 -18.51
C GLU A 382 -7.74 1.23 -19.05
N GLU A 383 -9.06 1.27 -19.14
CA GLU A 383 -9.78 2.54 -19.26
C GLU A 383 -9.55 3.39 -18.00
N LEU A 384 -9.35 4.70 -18.21
CA LEU A 384 -9.23 5.66 -17.12
C LEU A 384 -10.44 5.53 -16.21
N ARG A 385 -10.25 5.04 -15.01
CA ARG A 385 -11.30 5.08 -13.99
C ARG A 385 -11.42 6.54 -13.55
N GLU A 386 -12.63 7.08 -13.68
CA GLU A 386 -13.01 8.39 -13.15
C GLU A 386 -13.03 8.37 -11.62
N TRP A 387 -11.87 8.19 -11.01
CA TRP A 387 -11.83 8.39 -9.57
C TRP A 387 -10.71 9.37 -9.22
N ILE A 388 -11.02 10.36 -8.49
CA ILE A 388 -10.28 11.50 -7.99
C ILE A 388 -10.60 12.77 -8.75
#